data_071a1e96fe24be4a70c58d0c77d35967
#
_entry.id   071a1e96fe24be4a70c58d0c77d35967
#
_cell.length_a   1.000
_cell.length_b   1.000
_cell.length_c   1.000
_cell.angle_alpha   90.00
_cell.angle_beta   90.00
_cell.angle_gamma   90.00
#
_symmetry.space_group_name_H-M   'P 1'
#
loop_
_entity.id
_entity.type
_entity.pdbx_description
1 polymer ?
#
loop_
_entity_poly.entity_id
_entity_poly.type
_entity_poly.pdbx_seq_one_letter_code
_entity_poly.pdbx_strand_id
1 'polypeptide(L)'
;MTSIKRFVLMALAFALAGLNTGHAYAQCPTLSESSMDQALIWSGQPVVGKTYKVQSWLVQDGDSLGLPAGHRLRLGQINTTEMASKGRPAEAFAQQGKDQLTQQLRQQDVIFLQLLPAIKDHYGRWLVKLYDGNGLNVEASLVTQGLAYVISMDSQGAAQCLWQQEKVARSQGLGLWQASISQVRKASILTAKQGGFMRLKGAVTDISQSQHYWYIGLEGHVAIKIAKLRLAWAPLRITSQTQLEQWIGQTITTRGWLAWRKLNKKQRKKVLSRV
;
A
#
# COMPACT_ATOMS: atom_id res chain seq x y z
N MET A 1 -59.93 36.67 43.20
CA MET A 1 -59.66 35.23 43.40
C MET A 1 -59.15 34.69 42.08
N THR A 2 -57.82 34.66 41.88
CA THR A 2 -57.14 34.33 40.65
C THR A 2 -56.49 32.91 40.76
N SER A 3 -57.00 31.98 39.99
CA SER A 3 -56.57 30.58 39.96
C SER A 3 -55.32 30.46 39.14
N ILE A 4 -54.18 30.07 39.75
CA ILE A 4 -52.89 29.77 39.07
C ILE A 4 -52.91 28.33 38.59
N LYS A 5 -52.97 28.13 37.27
CA LYS A 5 -52.78 26.81 36.66
C LYS A 5 -51.28 26.51 36.58
N ARG A 6 -50.84 25.49 37.33
CA ARG A 6 -49.47 24.95 37.20
C ARG A 6 -49.41 24.08 35.97
N PHE A 7 -48.54 24.46 34.99
CA PHE A 7 -48.13 23.61 33.91
C PHE A 7 -47.00 22.70 34.39
N VAL A 8 -47.20 21.38 34.32
CA VAL A 8 -46.18 20.38 34.53
C VAL A 8 -45.55 20.13 33.17
N LEU A 9 -44.30 20.54 33.01
CA LEU A 9 -43.50 20.25 31.83
C LEU A 9 -42.95 18.84 31.97
N MET A 10 -43.50 17.89 31.23
CA MET A 10 -42.96 16.52 31.10
C MET A 10 -41.82 16.54 30.10
N ALA A 11 -40.58 16.53 30.60
CA ALA A 11 -39.39 16.37 29.74
C ALA A 11 -39.35 14.94 29.26
N LEU A 12 -39.69 14.69 27.98
CA LEU A 12 -39.39 13.45 27.29
C LEU A 12 -37.88 13.43 27.00
N ALA A 13 -37.15 12.65 27.79
CA ALA A 13 -35.77 12.29 27.46
C ALA A 13 -35.79 11.31 26.27
N PHE A 14 -35.55 11.81 25.05
CA PHE A 14 -35.19 10.96 23.92
C PHE A 14 -33.79 10.40 24.18
N ALA A 15 -33.71 9.18 24.66
CA ALA A 15 -32.47 8.39 24.56
C ALA A 15 -32.24 8.09 23.09
N LEU A 16 -31.41 8.89 22.43
CA LEU A 16 -30.78 8.54 21.17
C LEU A 16 -29.83 7.37 21.43
N ALA A 17 -30.38 6.14 21.38
CA ALA A 17 -29.60 4.95 21.19
C ALA A 17 -28.97 5.09 19.79
N GLY A 18 -27.75 5.65 19.76
CA GLY A 18 -26.91 5.62 18.56
C GLY A 18 -26.69 4.17 18.18
N LEU A 19 -27.46 3.70 17.21
CA LEU A 19 -27.12 2.48 16.48
C LEU A 19 -25.78 2.75 15.77
N ASN A 20 -24.69 2.50 16.52
CA ASN A 20 -23.39 2.23 15.91
C ASN A 20 -23.59 0.95 15.10
N THR A 21 -24.06 1.09 13.86
CA THR A 21 -23.86 0.07 12.83
C THR A 21 -22.36 0.09 12.53
N GLY A 22 -21.58 -0.46 13.45
CA GLY A 22 -20.20 -0.81 13.20
C GLY A 22 -20.23 -1.77 12.01
N HIS A 23 -19.94 -1.26 10.84
CA HIS A 23 -19.62 -2.12 9.71
C HIS A 23 -18.45 -2.95 10.20
N ALA A 24 -18.70 -4.23 10.47
CA ALA A 24 -17.66 -5.19 10.75
C ALA A 24 -16.83 -5.30 9.45
N TYR A 25 -15.84 -4.42 9.32
CA TYR A 25 -14.88 -4.53 8.24
C TYR A 25 -14.14 -5.84 8.45
N ALA A 26 -14.07 -6.64 7.40
CA ALA A 26 -13.34 -7.90 7.44
C ALA A 26 -11.93 -7.62 7.97
N GLN A 27 -11.65 -8.13 9.16
CA GLN A 27 -10.31 -8.02 9.74
C GLN A 27 -9.35 -8.77 8.84
N CYS A 28 -8.16 -8.22 8.66
CA CYS A 28 -7.14 -8.94 7.92
C CYS A 28 -6.73 -10.20 8.67
N PRO A 29 -6.41 -11.29 7.94
CA PRO A 29 -6.05 -12.54 8.58
C PRO A 29 -4.94 -12.35 9.60
N THR A 30 -5.17 -12.86 10.80
CA THR A 30 -4.17 -12.95 11.87
C THR A 30 -3.26 -14.14 11.62
N LEU A 31 -2.09 -14.12 12.22
CA LEU A 31 -1.23 -15.29 12.30
C LEU A 31 -1.84 -16.27 13.31
N SER A 32 -1.96 -17.55 12.97
CA SER A 32 -2.50 -18.55 13.89
C SER A 32 -1.55 -18.83 15.04
N GLU A 33 -2.09 -19.20 16.22
CA GLU A 33 -1.29 -19.58 17.38
C GLU A 33 -0.27 -20.68 17.03
N SER A 34 -0.71 -21.71 16.29
CA SER A 34 0.20 -22.78 15.84
C SER A 34 1.35 -22.29 14.97
N SER A 35 1.12 -21.24 14.15
CA SER A 35 2.18 -20.62 13.36
C SER A 35 3.13 -19.78 14.20
N MET A 36 2.64 -19.18 15.29
CA MET A 36 3.46 -18.42 16.24
C MET A 36 4.32 -19.35 17.08
N ASP A 37 3.75 -20.46 17.58
CA ASP A 37 4.46 -21.47 18.38
C ASP A 37 5.58 -22.15 17.59
N GLN A 38 5.33 -22.44 16.32
CA GLN A 38 6.30 -23.06 15.40
C GLN A 38 7.24 -22.06 14.73
N ALA A 39 7.19 -20.77 15.10
CA ALA A 39 8.00 -19.75 14.47
C ALA A 39 9.50 -19.97 14.76
N LEU A 40 10.29 -19.96 13.71
CA LEU A 40 11.73 -20.08 13.77
C LEU A 40 12.36 -18.76 14.22
N ILE A 41 13.52 -18.83 14.88
CA ILE A 41 14.29 -17.61 15.18
C ILE A 41 14.88 -17.06 13.88
N TRP A 42 14.81 -15.75 13.68
CA TRP A 42 15.44 -15.10 12.53
C TRP A 42 16.95 -15.27 12.54
N SER A 43 17.50 -15.92 11.52
CA SER A 43 18.94 -16.19 11.38
C SER A 43 19.62 -15.48 10.21
N GLY A 44 18.85 -14.66 9.45
CA GLY A 44 19.35 -13.98 8.26
C GLY A 44 19.34 -14.80 6.96
N GLN A 45 18.90 -16.06 7.03
CA GLN A 45 18.71 -16.95 5.86
C GLN A 45 17.30 -17.54 5.85
N PRO A 46 16.27 -16.71 5.76
CA PRO A 46 14.89 -17.18 5.84
C PRO A 46 14.44 -17.86 4.54
N VAL A 47 13.50 -18.78 4.70
CA VAL A 47 12.85 -19.53 3.60
C VAL A 47 11.40 -19.09 3.47
N VAL A 48 10.90 -18.95 2.24
CA VAL A 48 9.50 -18.65 1.96
C VAL A 48 8.58 -19.73 2.53
N GLY A 49 7.42 -19.34 3.04
CA GLY A 49 6.42 -20.24 3.62
C GLY A 49 6.66 -20.62 5.09
N LYS A 50 7.71 -20.09 5.71
CA LYS A 50 7.95 -20.22 7.14
C LYS A 50 7.64 -18.91 7.87
N THR A 51 7.24 -19.06 9.14
CA THR A 51 7.09 -17.93 10.07
C THR A 51 8.36 -17.79 10.90
N TYR A 52 8.78 -16.56 11.10
CA TYR A 52 9.97 -16.23 11.89
C TYR A 52 9.59 -15.29 13.02
N LYS A 53 10.22 -15.44 14.17
CA LYS A 53 10.12 -14.54 15.32
C LYS A 53 11.38 -13.70 15.49
N VAL A 54 11.18 -12.44 15.88
CA VAL A 54 12.22 -11.44 16.10
C VAL A 54 11.95 -10.75 17.44
N GLN A 55 12.98 -10.55 18.26
CA GLN A 55 12.89 -9.93 19.59
C GLN A 55 13.62 -8.58 19.67
N SER A 56 14.27 -8.15 18.60
CA SER A 56 14.96 -6.85 18.55
C SER A 56 14.86 -6.23 17.16
N TRP A 57 14.41 -4.98 17.10
CA TRP A 57 14.23 -4.23 15.86
C TRP A 57 14.32 -2.73 16.11
N LEU A 58 14.56 -1.99 15.03
CA LEU A 58 14.51 -0.54 14.99
C LEU A 58 13.59 -0.08 13.85
N VAL A 59 12.58 0.70 14.16
CA VAL A 59 11.70 1.31 13.15
C VAL A 59 12.46 2.42 12.42
N GLN A 60 12.67 2.27 11.12
CA GLN A 60 13.39 3.25 10.29
C GLN A 60 12.44 4.29 9.70
N ASP A 61 11.34 3.82 9.11
CA ASP A 61 10.22 4.62 8.59
C ASP A 61 8.89 3.86 8.75
N GLY A 62 7.82 4.35 8.12
CA GLY A 62 6.48 3.76 8.29
C GLY A 62 6.32 2.34 7.72
N ASP A 63 7.27 1.83 6.95
CA ASP A 63 7.20 0.50 6.35
C ASP A 63 8.54 -0.26 6.33
N SER A 64 9.52 0.18 7.09
CA SER A 64 10.85 -0.44 7.12
C SER A 64 11.41 -0.58 8.53
N LEU A 65 12.01 -1.74 8.78
CA LEU A 65 12.65 -2.09 10.04
C LEU A 65 14.12 -2.48 9.81
N GLY A 66 14.98 -2.09 10.74
CA GLY A 66 16.31 -2.62 10.87
C GLY A 66 16.31 -3.75 11.91
N LEU A 67 17.05 -4.82 11.65
CA LEU A 67 17.30 -5.91 12.59
C LEU A 67 18.79 -5.96 12.99
N PRO A 68 19.15 -6.67 14.08
CA PRO A 68 20.53 -6.95 14.40
C PRO A 68 21.30 -7.56 13.20
N ALA A 69 22.63 -7.46 13.23
CA ALA A 69 23.52 -7.88 12.15
C ALA A 69 23.27 -7.18 10.79
N GLY A 70 22.62 -5.99 10.80
CA GLY A 70 22.45 -5.15 9.61
C GLY A 70 21.35 -5.64 8.64
N HIS A 71 20.55 -6.60 9.02
CA HIS A 71 19.40 -7.02 8.21
C HIS A 71 18.35 -5.92 8.14
N ARG A 72 17.75 -5.73 6.96
CA ARG A 72 16.70 -4.74 6.74
C ARG A 72 15.45 -5.41 6.20
N LEU A 73 14.32 -5.07 6.81
CA LEU A 73 13.00 -5.53 6.40
C LEU A 73 12.22 -4.41 5.72
N ARG A 74 11.37 -4.77 4.78
CA ARG A 74 10.42 -3.90 4.11
C ARG A 74 9.04 -4.57 4.13
N LEU A 75 8.05 -3.89 4.68
CA LEU A 75 6.67 -4.33 4.60
C LEU A 75 6.24 -4.31 3.12
N GLY A 76 6.16 -5.49 2.52
CA GLY A 76 6.17 -5.60 1.06
C GLY A 76 4.79 -5.45 0.41
N GLN A 77 3.72 -5.38 1.19
CA GLN A 77 2.36 -5.23 0.68
C GLN A 77 1.86 -3.78 0.67
N ILE A 78 2.56 -2.89 1.35
CA ILE A 78 2.19 -1.48 1.48
C ILE A 78 3.34 -0.55 1.08
N ASN A 79 3.03 0.71 0.92
CA ASN A 79 3.99 1.80 0.76
C ASN A 79 3.54 2.99 1.61
N THR A 80 4.35 3.39 2.57
CA THR A 80 4.19 4.64 3.27
C THR A 80 4.89 5.77 2.51
N THR A 81 4.63 7.00 2.90
CA THR A 81 5.36 8.16 2.38
C THR A 81 6.75 8.25 3.00
N GLU A 82 7.68 8.87 2.27
CA GLU A 82 9.10 8.86 2.58
C GLU A 82 9.47 9.92 3.63
N MET A 83 10.29 9.52 4.59
CA MET A 83 10.93 10.45 5.54
C MET A 83 11.90 11.39 4.84
N ALA A 84 12.24 12.51 5.47
CA ALA A 84 13.24 13.43 4.95
C ALA A 84 14.58 12.72 4.69
N SER A 85 15.15 12.89 3.53
CA SER A 85 16.47 12.34 3.22
C SER A 85 17.18 13.09 2.08
N LYS A 86 18.53 13.22 2.19
CA LYS A 86 19.40 13.77 1.14
C LYS A 86 18.88 15.08 0.51
N GLY A 87 18.47 16.05 1.35
CA GLY A 87 17.96 17.34 0.90
C GLY A 87 16.52 17.36 0.38
N ARG A 88 15.80 16.25 0.48
CA ARG A 88 14.36 16.19 0.24
C ARG A 88 13.61 16.26 1.57
N PRO A 89 12.58 17.12 1.70
CA PRO A 89 11.75 17.17 2.89
C PRO A 89 10.97 15.86 3.04
N ALA A 90 10.48 15.59 4.25
CA ALA A 90 9.55 14.50 4.48
C ALA A 90 8.26 14.72 3.68
N GLU A 91 7.73 13.65 3.15
CA GLU A 91 6.42 13.67 2.51
C GLU A 91 5.30 13.77 3.56
N ALA A 92 4.10 14.16 3.12
CA ALA A 92 2.94 14.23 4.00
C ALA A 92 2.68 12.88 4.68
N PHE A 93 2.39 12.90 5.98
CA PHE A 93 2.14 11.73 6.82
C PHE A 93 3.31 10.75 7.02
N ALA A 94 4.52 11.03 6.55
CA ALA A 94 5.66 10.15 6.73
C ALA A 94 5.99 9.94 8.22
N GLN A 95 6.03 11.02 9.00
CA GLN A 95 6.26 10.94 10.44
C GLN A 95 5.13 10.17 11.15
N GLN A 96 3.86 10.46 10.83
CA GLN A 96 2.73 9.76 11.43
C GLN A 96 2.75 8.25 11.13
N GLY A 97 3.13 7.86 9.89
CA GLY A 97 3.30 6.45 9.55
C GLY A 97 4.38 5.75 10.37
N LYS A 98 5.52 6.42 10.56
CA LYS A 98 6.61 5.94 11.42
C LYS A 98 6.18 5.84 12.89
N ASP A 99 5.52 6.88 13.40
CA ASP A 99 5.07 6.92 14.80
C ASP A 99 4.03 5.83 15.07
N GLN A 100 3.08 5.61 14.15
CA GLN A 100 2.09 4.54 14.25
C GLN A 100 2.75 3.16 14.30
N LEU A 101 3.70 2.88 13.40
CA LEU A 101 4.44 1.62 13.41
C LEU A 101 5.24 1.47 14.72
N THR A 102 5.90 2.53 15.17
CA THR A 102 6.67 2.53 16.42
C THR A 102 5.76 2.26 17.62
N GLN A 103 4.61 2.94 17.69
CA GLN A 103 3.65 2.78 18.79
C GLN A 103 3.10 1.34 18.84
N GLN A 104 2.74 0.77 17.68
CA GLN A 104 2.20 -0.58 17.59
C GLN A 104 3.22 -1.64 18.05
N LEU A 105 4.50 -1.42 17.76
CA LEU A 105 5.55 -2.38 18.11
C LEU A 105 6.22 -2.13 19.46
N ARG A 106 6.00 -0.96 20.10
CA ARG A 106 6.71 -0.53 21.32
C ARG A 106 6.50 -1.45 22.52
N GLN A 107 5.32 -2.06 22.63
CA GLN A 107 4.94 -2.90 23.77
C GLN A 107 5.04 -4.39 23.45
N GLN A 108 5.72 -4.73 22.36
CA GLN A 108 5.86 -6.12 21.94
C GLN A 108 7.24 -6.65 22.34
N ASP A 109 7.27 -7.83 22.98
CA ASP A 109 8.52 -8.56 23.27
C ASP A 109 9.00 -9.33 22.04
N VAL A 110 8.07 -9.64 21.13
CA VAL A 110 8.29 -10.41 19.93
C VAL A 110 7.40 -9.91 18.79
N ILE A 111 7.92 -9.95 17.57
CA ILE A 111 7.15 -9.77 16.34
C ILE A 111 7.36 -10.97 15.43
N PHE A 112 6.39 -11.22 14.55
CA PHE A 112 6.43 -12.34 13.62
C PHE A 112 6.51 -11.87 12.17
N LEU A 113 7.25 -12.62 11.37
CA LEU A 113 7.51 -12.30 9.97
C LEU A 113 7.18 -13.48 9.07
N GLN A 114 6.60 -13.21 7.91
CA GLN A 114 6.51 -14.16 6.79
C GLN A 114 7.08 -13.52 5.55
N LEU A 115 8.00 -14.21 4.85
CA LEU A 115 8.55 -13.71 3.60
C LEU A 115 7.51 -13.68 2.49
N LEU A 116 7.57 -12.65 1.68
CA LEU A 116 6.87 -12.63 0.40
C LEU A 116 7.63 -13.46 -0.65
N PRO A 117 6.94 -13.97 -1.70
CA PRO A 117 7.60 -14.75 -2.77
C PRO A 117 8.75 -14.02 -3.45
N ALA A 118 8.69 -12.70 -3.56
CA ALA A 118 9.76 -11.86 -4.12
C ALA A 118 10.87 -11.56 -3.11
N ILE A 119 11.09 -12.36 -2.15
CA ILE A 119 12.10 -12.41 -1.09
C ILE A 119 12.81 -11.09 -0.76
N LYS A 120 13.41 -10.39 -1.73
CA LYS A 120 14.14 -9.12 -1.54
C LYS A 120 13.78 -8.09 -2.61
N ASP A 121 13.87 -6.82 -2.25
CA ASP A 121 13.83 -5.72 -3.20
C ASP A 121 15.23 -5.43 -3.81
N HIS A 122 15.28 -4.45 -4.72
CA HIS A 122 16.54 -4.06 -5.38
C HIS A 122 17.54 -3.34 -4.45
N TYR A 123 17.13 -2.96 -3.25
CA TYR A 123 18.01 -2.44 -2.20
C TYR A 123 18.52 -3.54 -1.25
N GLY A 124 18.15 -4.80 -1.49
CA GLY A 124 18.52 -5.94 -0.67
C GLY A 124 17.74 -6.08 0.63
N ARG A 125 16.63 -5.32 0.82
CA ARG A 125 15.75 -5.45 1.98
C ARG A 125 14.87 -6.69 1.81
N TRP A 126 14.67 -7.44 2.88
CA TRP A 126 13.75 -8.57 2.90
C TRP A 126 12.30 -8.10 2.83
N LEU A 127 11.54 -8.59 1.87
CA LEU A 127 10.13 -8.29 1.71
C LEU A 127 9.30 -9.21 2.58
N VAL A 128 8.61 -8.64 3.56
CA VAL A 128 7.87 -9.41 4.58
C VAL A 128 6.43 -8.93 4.74
N LYS A 129 5.59 -9.83 5.27
CA LYS A 129 4.39 -9.51 6.03
C LYS A 129 4.81 -9.45 7.49
N LEU A 130 4.31 -8.46 8.20
CA LEU A 130 4.63 -8.24 9.62
C LEU A 130 3.39 -8.46 10.48
N TYR A 131 3.59 -9.18 11.57
CA TYR A 131 2.58 -9.40 12.60
C TYR A 131 3.14 -8.99 13.94
N ASP A 132 2.32 -8.41 14.80
CA ASP A 132 2.69 -8.10 16.17
C ASP A 132 2.73 -9.38 17.05
N GLY A 133 3.05 -9.23 18.34
CA GLY A 133 3.15 -10.34 19.28
C GLY A 133 1.84 -11.10 19.51
N ASN A 134 0.70 -10.50 19.15
CA ASN A 134 -0.62 -11.13 19.21
C ASN A 134 -1.04 -11.74 17.86
N GLY A 135 -0.16 -11.73 16.87
CA GLY A 135 -0.44 -12.23 15.52
C GLY A 135 -1.30 -11.30 14.67
N LEU A 136 -1.53 -10.04 15.08
CA LEU A 136 -2.29 -9.08 14.29
C LEU A 136 -1.45 -8.53 13.13
N ASN A 137 -2.08 -8.39 11.97
CA ASN A 137 -1.42 -7.84 10.79
C ASN A 137 -1.11 -6.34 10.97
N VAL A 138 0.17 -6.00 11.04
CA VAL A 138 0.65 -4.62 11.27
C VAL A 138 0.38 -3.70 10.09
N GLU A 139 0.46 -4.22 8.87
CA GLU A 139 0.20 -3.45 7.64
C GLU A 139 -1.26 -2.98 7.58
N ALA A 140 -2.19 -3.80 8.09
CA ALA A 140 -3.62 -3.46 8.12
C ALA A 140 -3.91 -2.22 8.97
N SER A 141 -3.23 -2.07 10.10
CA SER A 141 -3.36 -0.89 10.96
C SER A 141 -2.97 0.41 10.25
N LEU A 142 -1.83 0.40 9.54
CA LEU A 142 -1.36 1.55 8.77
C LEU A 142 -2.31 1.90 7.62
N VAL A 143 -2.82 0.89 6.92
CA VAL A 143 -3.75 1.07 5.80
C VAL A 143 -5.10 1.63 6.27
N THR A 144 -5.66 1.09 7.36
CA THR A 144 -6.95 1.52 7.92
C THR A 144 -6.94 2.98 8.35
N GLN A 145 -5.80 3.47 8.85
CA GLN A 145 -5.62 4.86 9.24
C GLN A 145 -5.27 5.78 8.05
N GLY A 146 -5.15 5.23 6.85
CA GLY A 146 -4.76 5.99 5.66
C GLY A 146 -3.29 6.42 5.66
N LEU A 147 -2.42 5.75 6.41
CA LEU A 147 -0.99 6.06 6.51
C LEU A 147 -0.13 5.29 5.50
N ALA A 148 -0.74 4.37 4.75
CA ALA A 148 -0.07 3.58 3.74
C ALA A 148 -0.96 3.34 2.51
N TYR A 149 -0.33 3.22 1.34
CA TYR A 149 -0.94 2.74 0.11
C TYR A 149 -0.73 1.23 0.00
N VAL A 150 -1.76 0.48 -0.37
CA VAL A 150 -1.59 -0.94 -0.70
C VAL A 150 -0.94 -1.06 -2.08
N ILE A 151 0.16 -1.81 -2.17
CA ILE A 151 0.90 -2.05 -3.43
C ILE A 151 0.97 -3.54 -3.81
N SER A 152 0.46 -4.42 -2.95
CA SER A 152 0.47 -5.85 -3.21
C SER A 152 -0.50 -6.22 -4.32
N MET A 153 -0.05 -7.13 -5.16
CA MET A 153 -0.83 -7.79 -6.20
C MET A 153 -0.67 -9.31 -6.04
N ASP A 154 -0.64 -9.83 -4.80
CA ASP A 154 -0.55 -11.27 -4.62
C ASP A 154 -1.89 -11.97 -4.91
N SER A 155 -1.79 -13.18 -5.41
CA SER A 155 -2.94 -14.01 -5.77
C SER A 155 -3.61 -14.68 -4.58
N GLN A 156 -3.07 -14.57 -3.37
CA GLN A 156 -3.46 -15.41 -2.23
C GLN A 156 -4.43 -14.76 -1.25
N GLY A 157 -5.16 -13.72 -1.66
CA GLY A 157 -6.22 -13.12 -0.84
C GLY A 157 -5.75 -12.25 0.32
N ALA A 158 -4.50 -12.35 0.76
CA ALA A 158 -3.96 -11.51 1.83
C ALA A 158 -3.96 -10.01 1.47
N ALA A 159 -3.72 -9.70 0.19
CA ALA A 159 -3.83 -8.33 -0.30
C ALA A 159 -5.29 -7.86 -0.41
N GLN A 160 -6.25 -8.77 -0.62
CA GLN A 160 -7.66 -8.40 -0.78
C GLN A 160 -8.20 -7.70 0.48
N CYS A 161 -7.82 -8.19 1.66
CA CYS A 161 -8.19 -7.54 2.91
C CYS A 161 -7.61 -6.11 2.99
N LEU A 162 -6.32 -5.92 2.71
CA LEU A 162 -5.69 -4.60 2.72
C LEU A 162 -6.36 -3.64 1.73
N TRP A 163 -6.75 -4.13 0.54
CA TRP A 163 -7.49 -3.34 -0.45
C TRP A 163 -8.88 -2.91 0.06
N GLN A 164 -9.56 -3.76 0.82
CA GLN A 164 -10.84 -3.41 1.45
C GLN A 164 -10.64 -2.33 2.52
N GLN A 165 -9.62 -2.48 3.39
CA GLN A 165 -9.27 -1.48 4.39
C GLN A 165 -8.90 -0.13 3.74
N GLU A 166 -8.12 -0.16 2.68
CA GLU A 166 -7.79 1.04 1.93
C GLU A 166 -9.03 1.72 1.35
N LYS A 167 -9.98 0.94 0.80
CA LYS A 167 -11.24 1.50 0.27
C LYS A 167 -12.01 2.27 1.33
N VAL A 168 -12.02 1.77 2.56
CA VAL A 168 -12.64 2.45 3.71
C VAL A 168 -11.90 3.72 4.06
N ALA A 169 -10.58 3.65 4.26
CA ALA A 169 -9.76 4.82 4.55
C ALA A 169 -9.96 5.93 3.49
N ARG A 170 -10.06 5.54 2.22
CA ARG A 170 -10.33 6.46 1.10
C ARG A 170 -11.72 7.09 1.19
N SER A 171 -12.76 6.32 1.50
CA SER A 171 -14.13 6.85 1.57
C SER A 171 -14.31 7.83 2.72
N GLN A 172 -13.51 7.68 3.77
CA GLN A 172 -13.49 8.55 4.95
C GLN A 172 -12.48 9.71 4.84
N GLY A 173 -11.68 9.77 3.77
CA GLY A 173 -10.68 10.82 3.58
C GLY A 173 -9.56 10.80 4.62
N LEU A 174 -9.19 9.63 5.17
CA LEU A 174 -8.20 9.52 6.24
C LEU A 174 -6.78 9.67 5.71
N GLY A 175 -5.92 10.33 6.50
CA GLY A 175 -4.49 10.42 6.25
C GLY A 175 -4.15 10.83 4.81
N LEU A 176 -3.45 9.98 4.07
CA LEU A 176 -3.05 10.17 2.67
C LEU A 176 -4.23 10.34 1.71
N TRP A 177 -5.45 10.01 2.13
CA TRP A 177 -6.66 10.12 1.31
C TRP A 177 -7.40 11.45 1.45
N GLN A 178 -6.89 12.39 2.23
CA GLN A 178 -7.41 13.76 2.26
C GLN A 178 -7.34 14.39 0.86
N ALA A 179 -8.36 15.15 0.50
CA ALA A 179 -8.52 15.70 -0.84
C ALA A 179 -7.32 16.54 -1.31
N SER A 180 -6.66 17.24 -0.40
CA SER A 180 -5.46 18.05 -0.67
C SER A 180 -4.22 17.22 -1.02
N ILE A 181 -4.15 15.95 -0.61
CA ILE A 181 -2.97 15.10 -0.72
C ILE A 181 -3.17 13.99 -1.73
N SER A 182 -4.33 13.36 -1.76
CA SER A 182 -4.62 12.18 -2.58
C SER A 182 -4.80 12.48 -4.08
N GLN A 183 -4.21 13.56 -4.59
CA GLN A 183 -4.42 13.97 -5.98
C GLN A 183 -3.94 12.91 -6.97
N VAL A 184 -4.83 12.56 -7.91
CA VAL A 184 -4.48 11.77 -9.09
C VAL A 184 -3.98 12.72 -10.17
N ARG A 185 -2.70 12.65 -10.52
CA ARG A 185 -2.11 13.52 -11.54
C ARG A 185 -2.42 12.99 -12.93
N LYS A 186 -2.64 13.89 -13.88
CA LYS A 186 -2.77 13.50 -15.29
C LYS A 186 -1.39 13.11 -15.84
N ALA A 187 -1.31 12.00 -16.57
CA ALA A 187 -0.07 11.55 -17.19
C ALA A 187 0.45 12.56 -18.23
N SER A 188 -0.45 13.23 -18.95
CA SER A 188 -0.14 14.21 -20.02
C SER A 188 0.60 15.47 -19.55
N ILE A 189 0.54 15.83 -18.26
CA ILE A 189 1.19 17.05 -17.73
C ILE A 189 2.47 16.76 -16.93
N LEU A 190 2.92 15.50 -16.89
CA LEU A 190 4.12 15.15 -16.14
C LEU A 190 5.39 15.69 -16.80
N THR A 191 6.30 16.17 -15.97
CA THR A 191 7.61 16.69 -16.38
C THR A 191 8.75 15.86 -15.78
N ALA A 192 9.93 15.96 -16.39
CA ALA A 192 11.12 15.23 -15.93
C ALA A 192 11.61 15.60 -14.52
N LYS A 193 11.05 16.65 -13.92
CA LYS A 193 11.36 17.05 -12.53
C LYS A 193 10.57 16.26 -11.50
N GLN A 194 9.51 15.55 -11.92
CA GLN A 194 8.64 14.78 -11.03
C GLN A 194 9.12 13.33 -10.97
N GLY A 195 9.06 12.73 -9.79
CA GLY A 195 9.45 11.34 -9.56
C GLY A 195 8.88 10.85 -8.24
N GLY A 196 9.24 9.63 -7.85
CA GLY A 196 8.76 9.02 -6.62
C GLY A 196 7.43 8.27 -6.79
N PHE A 197 6.82 7.87 -5.68
CA PHE A 197 5.55 7.17 -5.69
C PHE A 197 4.40 8.14 -5.94
N MET A 198 3.51 7.82 -6.88
CA MET A 198 2.37 8.69 -7.19
C MET A 198 1.20 7.93 -7.81
N ARG A 199 0.05 8.59 -7.81
CA ARG A 199 -1.17 8.13 -8.49
C ARG A 199 -1.33 8.92 -9.78
N LEU A 200 -1.55 8.19 -10.89
CA LEU A 200 -1.67 8.77 -12.22
C LEU A 200 -2.97 8.33 -12.89
N LYS A 201 -3.52 9.19 -13.73
CA LYS A 201 -4.56 8.83 -14.69
C LYS A 201 -4.16 9.28 -16.09
N GLY A 202 -4.53 8.50 -17.09
CA GLY A 202 -4.30 8.83 -18.49
C GLY A 202 -4.97 7.83 -19.42
N ALA A 203 -5.21 8.24 -20.64
CA ALA A 203 -5.70 7.34 -21.67
C ALA A 203 -4.58 6.40 -22.09
N VAL A 204 -4.91 5.12 -22.27
CA VAL A 204 -3.97 4.11 -22.79
C VAL A 204 -3.76 4.36 -24.28
N THR A 205 -2.53 4.54 -24.70
CA THR A 205 -2.17 4.85 -26.10
C THR A 205 -1.65 3.65 -26.87
N ASP A 206 -0.91 2.79 -26.19
CA ASP A 206 -0.30 1.61 -26.80
C ASP A 206 0.02 0.52 -25.78
N ILE A 207 0.17 -0.71 -26.28
CA ILE A 207 0.61 -1.87 -25.52
C ILE A 207 1.82 -2.46 -26.19
N SER A 208 2.86 -2.75 -25.42
CA SER A 208 4.02 -3.48 -25.88
C SER A 208 4.56 -4.41 -24.80
N GLN A 209 5.44 -5.33 -25.18
CA GLN A 209 5.96 -6.31 -24.26
C GLN A 209 7.45 -6.61 -24.48
N SER A 210 8.09 -7.12 -23.43
CA SER A 210 9.34 -7.85 -23.47
C SER A 210 9.11 -9.27 -22.96
N GLN A 211 10.14 -10.05 -22.83
CA GLN A 211 10.05 -11.42 -22.28
C GLN A 211 9.35 -11.47 -20.94
N HIS A 212 9.64 -10.52 -20.02
CA HIS A 212 9.19 -10.56 -18.64
C HIS A 212 8.19 -9.44 -18.25
N TYR A 213 8.01 -8.44 -19.11
CA TYR A 213 7.25 -7.24 -18.76
C TYR A 213 6.26 -6.85 -19.84
N TRP A 214 5.11 -6.36 -19.39
CA TRP A 214 4.20 -5.53 -20.17
C TRP A 214 4.58 -4.06 -20.02
N TYR A 215 4.38 -3.31 -21.09
CA TYR A 215 4.48 -1.86 -21.10
C TYR A 215 3.18 -1.31 -21.63
N ILE A 216 2.48 -0.54 -20.79
CA ILE A 216 1.21 0.10 -21.12
C ILE A 216 1.50 1.57 -21.28
N GLY A 217 1.47 2.06 -22.50
CA GLY A 217 1.67 3.48 -22.81
C GLY A 217 0.46 4.30 -22.36
N LEU A 218 0.72 5.46 -21.76
CA LEU A 218 -0.27 6.46 -21.44
C LEU A 218 0.05 7.74 -22.20
N GLU A 219 -0.96 8.59 -22.38
CA GLU A 219 -0.77 9.95 -22.90
C GLU A 219 0.37 10.67 -22.16
N GLY A 220 1.07 11.61 -22.83
CA GLY A 220 2.15 12.37 -22.20
C GLY A 220 3.48 11.62 -22.05
N HIS A 221 3.73 10.57 -22.84
CA HIS A 221 4.98 9.81 -22.87
C HIS A 221 5.28 9.01 -21.59
N VAL A 222 4.25 8.67 -20.83
CA VAL A 222 4.34 7.80 -19.66
C VAL A 222 4.11 6.35 -20.08
N ALA A 223 4.90 5.43 -19.55
CA ALA A 223 4.66 4.00 -19.71
C ALA A 223 4.65 3.30 -18.36
N ILE A 224 3.62 2.51 -18.12
CA ILE A 224 3.54 1.61 -16.97
C ILE A 224 4.35 0.36 -17.33
N LYS A 225 5.38 0.04 -16.56
CA LYS A 225 6.12 -1.21 -16.65
C LYS A 225 5.63 -2.15 -15.56
N ILE A 226 5.08 -3.29 -15.94
CA ILE A 226 4.58 -4.27 -14.99
C ILE A 226 5.04 -5.68 -15.37
N ALA A 227 5.49 -6.47 -14.39
CA ALA A 227 5.88 -7.86 -14.63
C ALA A 227 4.65 -8.68 -15.08
N LYS A 228 4.84 -9.49 -16.14
CA LYS A 228 3.76 -10.34 -16.69
C LYS A 228 3.14 -11.22 -15.62
N LEU A 229 3.97 -11.82 -14.79
CA LEU A 229 3.55 -12.68 -13.69
C LEU A 229 2.61 -11.96 -12.69
N ARG A 230 2.84 -10.66 -12.43
CA ARG A 230 1.99 -9.88 -11.52
C ARG A 230 0.58 -9.66 -12.08
N LEU A 231 0.42 -9.43 -13.37
CA LEU A 231 -0.89 -9.28 -13.99
C LEU A 231 -1.63 -10.62 -14.12
N ALA A 232 -0.92 -11.71 -14.30
CA ALA A 232 -1.51 -13.04 -14.31
C ALA A 232 -2.11 -13.42 -12.95
N TRP A 233 -1.55 -12.92 -11.85
CA TRP A 233 -2.01 -13.19 -10.47
C TRP A 233 -3.02 -12.17 -9.95
N ALA A 234 -3.04 -10.98 -10.47
CA ALA A 234 -3.97 -9.94 -10.05
C ALA A 234 -5.43 -10.37 -10.31
N PRO A 235 -6.41 -9.72 -9.69
CA PRO A 235 -7.83 -9.95 -10.00
C PRO A 235 -8.12 -9.87 -11.50
N LEU A 236 -7.27 -9.17 -12.23
CA LEU A 236 -7.39 -8.95 -13.68
C LEU A 236 -7.09 -10.19 -14.52
N ARG A 237 -6.30 -11.15 -14.01
CA ARG A 237 -5.91 -12.41 -14.69
C ARG A 237 -5.48 -12.20 -16.16
N ILE A 238 -4.69 -11.15 -16.41
CA ILE A 238 -4.22 -10.81 -17.76
C ILE A 238 -2.99 -11.65 -18.10
N THR A 239 -3.13 -12.48 -19.12
CA THR A 239 -2.08 -13.38 -19.59
C THR A 239 -1.67 -13.13 -21.04
N SER A 240 -2.46 -12.34 -21.79
CA SER A 240 -2.19 -12.07 -23.20
C SER A 240 -2.15 -10.56 -23.50
N GLN A 241 -1.46 -10.21 -24.59
CA GLN A 241 -1.42 -8.83 -25.11
C GLN A 241 -2.80 -8.36 -25.56
N THR A 242 -3.57 -9.23 -26.21
CA THR A 242 -4.91 -8.92 -26.70
C THR A 242 -5.86 -8.46 -25.60
N GLN A 243 -5.74 -9.05 -24.38
CA GLN A 243 -6.52 -8.59 -23.24
C GLN A 243 -6.16 -7.16 -22.80
N LEU A 244 -4.88 -6.78 -22.89
CA LEU A 244 -4.44 -5.42 -22.59
C LEU A 244 -4.81 -4.43 -23.71
N GLU A 245 -4.79 -4.86 -24.96
CA GLU A 245 -5.13 -4.03 -26.11
C GLU A 245 -6.57 -3.51 -26.07
N GLN A 246 -7.46 -4.22 -25.37
CA GLN A 246 -8.83 -3.75 -25.09
C GLN A 246 -8.87 -2.47 -24.23
N TRP A 247 -7.76 -2.13 -23.57
CA TRP A 247 -7.65 -0.92 -22.78
C TRP A 247 -7.27 0.33 -23.61
N ILE A 248 -6.81 0.13 -24.86
CA ILE A 248 -6.42 1.26 -25.74
C ILE A 248 -7.61 2.20 -25.92
N GLY A 249 -7.38 3.50 -25.71
CA GLY A 249 -8.41 4.54 -25.69
C GLY A 249 -9.14 4.69 -24.35
N GLN A 250 -9.06 3.73 -23.44
CA GLN A 250 -9.67 3.85 -22.12
C GLN A 250 -8.80 4.68 -21.18
N THR A 251 -9.41 5.49 -20.32
CA THR A 251 -8.70 6.19 -19.24
C THR A 251 -8.59 5.28 -18.03
N ILE A 252 -7.36 4.97 -17.63
CA ILE A 252 -7.07 4.19 -16.46
C ILE A 252 -6.46 5.04 -15.34
N THR A 253 -6.66 4.61 -14.09
CA THR A 253 -5.96 5.16 -12.93
C THR A 253 -5.03 4.10 -12.38
N THR A 254 -3.78 4.47 -12.19
CA THR A 254 -2.73 3.60 -11.66
C THR A 254 -1.96 4.27 -10.54
N ARG A 255 -1.13 3.51 -9.84
CA ARG A 255 -0.14 4.02 -8.88
C ARG A 255 1.15 3.22 -8.97
N GLY A 256 2.24 3.89 -8.64
CA GLY A 256 3.58 3.29 -8.69
C GLY A 256 4.68 4.33 -8.62
N TRP A 257 5.90 3.86 -8.75
CA TRP A 257 7.08 4.73 -8.75
C TRP A 257 7.34 5.27 -10.14
N LEU A 258 7.26 6.59 -10.29
CA LEU A 258 7.66 7.28 -11.51
C LEU A 258 9.17 7.47 -11.51
N ALA A 259 9.82 6.99 -12.57
CA ALA A 259 11.24 7.20 -12.83
C ALA A 259 11.44 7.65 -14.28
N TRP A 260 12.22 8.69 -14.47
CA TRP A 260 12.57 9.19 -15.79
C TRP A 260 13.75 8.41 -16.38
N ARG A 261 13.59 7.97 -17.60
CA ARG A 261 14.63 7.24 -18.33
C ARG A 261 15.07 8.03 -19.57
N LYS A 262 16.37 8.31 -19.68
CA LYS A 262 16.95 8.78 -20.95
C LYS A 262 16.85 7.66 -21.97
N LEU A 263 16.14 7.90 -23.07
CA LEU A 263 16.07 6.96 -24.19
C LEU A 263 17.40 6.99 -24.97
N ASN A 264 17.93 5.84 -25.32
CA ASN A 264 19.07 5.74 -26.24
C ASN A 264 18.64 6.06 -27.68
N LYS A 265 19.61 6.26 -28.59
CA LYS A 265 19.35 6.68 -29.99
C LYS A 265 18.39 5.73 -30.73
N LYS A 266 18.47 4.42 -30.49
CA LYS A 266 17.59 3.39 -31.09
C LYS A 266 16.16 3.48 -30.54
N GLN A 267 16.03 3.71 -29.22
CA GLN A 267 14.73 3.87 -28.57
C GLN A 267 14.03 5.16 -29.02
N ARG A 268 14.76 6.28 -29.18
CA ARG A 268 14.22 7.54 -29.70
C ARG A 268 13.67 7.37 -31.13
N LYS A 269 14.39 6.65 -32.02
CA LYS A 269 13.89 6.38 -33.36
C LYS A 269 12.58 5.59 -33.35
N LYS A 270 12.45 4.61 -32.45
CA LYS A 270 11.24 3.78 -32.34
C LYS A 270 10.04 4.56 -31.80
N VAL A 271 10.25 5.55 -30.95
CA VAL A 271 9.18 6.45 -30.47
C VAL A 271 8.74 7.40 -31.59
N LEU A 272 9.69 8.01 -32.32
CA LEU A 272 9.41 8.93 -33.42
C LEU A 272 8.77 8.26 -34.65
N SER A 273 8.94 6.96 -34.86
CA SER A 273 8.31 6.22 -35.95
C SER A 273 6.89 5.75 -35.64
N ARG A 274 6.34 6.06 -34.47
CA ARG A 274 4.96 5.75 -34.03
C ARG A 274 4.09 7.00 -33.85
N VAL A 275 4.62 8.18 -34.16
CA VAL A 275 3.92 9.43 -34.37
C VAL A 275 3.72 9.63 -35.86
#